data_3a1755aeae9e2aeb991451501583b8db
#
_entry.id   3a1755aeae9e2aeb991451501583b8db
#
_cell.length_a   1.000
_cell.length_b   1.000
_cell.length_c   1.000
_cell.angle_alpha   90.00
_cell.angle_beta   90.00
_cell.angle_gamma   90.00
#
_symmetry.space_group_name_H-M   'P 1'
#
loop_
_entity.id
_entity.type
_entity.pdbx_description
1 polymer ?
#
loop_
_entity_poly.entity_id
_entity_poly.type
_entity_poly.pdbx_seq_one_letter_code
_entity_poly.pdbx_strand_id
1 'polypeptide(L)'
;MTASISGYCGGVDEKLLAGARQARERLIHAEREAKEARAEFRGAVHRLVVHGSRSGDVAAALGLSHEELDEMVQGPGGSDREDQAAVLGNELTCSFCGRSQREVRKLIAGPGCYICEACVELTEGVASGGNPARTRLGPVHAVPEHDERGRCSFCGKRRCLVTGLAARPPEPGAGHPAICTECIPLCNEILAEELA
;
A
#
# COMPACT_ATOMS: atom_id res chain seq x y z
N MET A 1 37.25 -22.44 37.53
CA MET A 1 35.81 -22.80 37.58
C MET A 1 35.16 -22.14 36.38
N THR A 2 35.11 -22.83 35.25
CA THR A 2 34.52 -22.35 34.00
C THR A 2 33.14 -22.96 33.87
N ALA A 3 32.10 -22.12 34.01
CA ALA A 3 30.72 -22.53 33.80
C ALA A 3 30.45 -22.59 32.29
N SER A 4 30.34 -23.80 31.75
CA SER A 4 29.81 -24.05 30.40
C SER A 4 28.34 -23.70 30.35
N ILE A 5 28.00 -22.68 29.59
CA ILE A 5 26.61 -22.40 29.20
C ILE A 5 26.29 -23.33 28.03
N SER A 6 25.61 -24.45 28.35
CA SER A 6 25.12 -25.41 27.38
C SER A 6 24.04 -24.74 26.52
N GLY A 7 24.30 -24.61 25.23
CA GLY A 7 23.37 -24.04 24.24
C GLY A 7 22.08 -24.86 24.14
N TYR A 8 20.99 -24.18 24.31
CA TYR A 8 19.64 -24.68 24.02
C TYR A 8 19.45 -24.75 22.49
N CYS A 9 19.92 -25.82 21.87
CA CYS A 9 19.50 -26.20 20.53
C CYS A 9 18.12 -26.88 20.63
N GLY A 10 17.10 -26.13 20.88
CA GLY A 10 15.73 -26.60 20.76
C GLY A 10 15.43 -26.86 19.28
N GLY A 11 15.59 -28.09 18.82
CA GLY A 11 15.11 -28.52 17.51
C GLY A 11 13.60 -28.24 17.44
N VAL A 12 13.13 -27.62 16.36
CA VAL A 12 11.70 -27.42 16.12
C VAL A 12 11.05 -28.80 16.04
N ASP A 13 10.03 -29.05 16.85
CA ASP A 13 9.27 -30.29 16.79
C ASP A 13 8.65 -30.44 15.40
N GLU A 14 9.14 -31.39 14.63
CA GLU A 14 8.78 -31.60 13.22
C GLU A 14 7.29 -31.89 13.04
N LYS A 15 6.66 -32.50 14.04
CA LYS A 15 5.23 -32.81 14.06
C LYS A 15 4.39 -31.56 14.25
N LEU A 16 4.82 -30.65 15.12
CA LEU A 16 4.20 -29.34 15.31
C LEU A 16 4.39 -28.46 14.08
N LEU A 17 5.59 -28.51 13.48
CA LEU A 17 5.89 -27.77 12.27
C LEU A 17 5.03 -28.26 11.08
N ALA A 18 4.85 -29.58 10.93
CA ALA A 18 3.99 -30.15 9.89
C ALA A 18 2.52 -29.70 10.09
N GLY A 19 2.03 -29.72 11.33
CA GLY A 19 0.69 -29.23 11.67
C GLY A 19 0.51 -27.73 11.33
N ALA A 20 1.51 -26.90 11.65
CA ALA A 20 1.51 -25.47 11.33
C ALA A 20 1.52 -25.21 9.82
N ARG A 21 2.30 -25.97 9.05
CA ARG A 21 2.32 -25.89 7.57
C ARG A 21 0.95 -26.21 6.98
N GLN A 22 0.34 -27.31 7.43
CA GLN A 22 -0.99 -27.70 6.97
C GLN A 22 -2.06 -26.67 7.34
N ALA A 23 -2.00 -26.08 8.54
CA ALA A 23 -2.90 -25.01 8.94
C ALA A 23 -2.73 -23.76 8.07
N ARG A 24 -1.48 -23.38 7.76
CA ARG A 24 -1.15 -22.27 6.86
C ARG A 24 -1.70 -22.50 5.44
N GLU A 25 -1.55 -23.68 4.89
CA GLU A 25 -2.09 -24.01 3.56
C GLU A 25 -3.61 -23.88 3.52
N ARG A 26 -4.29 -24.40 4.56
CA ARG A 26 -5.77 -24.24 4.69
C ARG A 26 -6.17 -22.77 4.80
N LEU A 27 -5.42 -21.97 5.53
CA LEU A 27 -5.70 -20.55 5.67
C LEU A 27 -5.56 -19.82 4.31
N ILE A 28 -4.47 -20.08 3.59
CA ILE A 28 -4.24 -19.49 2.25
C ILE A 28 -5.36 -19.89 1.29
N HIS A 29 -5.81 -21.14 1.33
CA HIS A 29 -6.90 -21.61 0.48
C HIS A 29 -8.23 -20.92 0.83
N ALA A 30 -8.56 -20.83 2.12
CA ALA A 30 -9.77 -20.15 2.59
C ALA A 30 -9.77 -18.64 2.26
N GLU A 31 -8.63 -17.98 2.40
CA GLU A 31 -8.49 -16.55 2.02
C GLU A 31 -8.70 -16.33 0.51
N ARG A 32 -8.18 -17.24 -0.30
CA ARG A 32 -8.38 -17.20 -1.76
C ARG A 32 -9.84 -17.40 -2.13
N GLU A 33 -10.50 -18.43 -1.59
CA GLU A 33 -11.94 -18.67 -1.83
C GLU A 33 -12.79 -17.49 -1.36
N ALA A 34 -12.49 -16.92 -0.19
CA ALA A 34 -13.17 -15.74 0.32
C ALA A 34 -12.98 -14.51 -0.59
N LYS A 35 -11.79 -14.34 -1.16
CA LYS A 35 -11.49 -13.25 -2.10
C LYS A 35 -12.28 -13.42 -3.41
N GLU A 36 -12.33 -14.62 -3.95
CA GLU A 36 -13.09 -14.95 -5.17
C GLU A 36 -14.59 -14.71 -4.95
N ALA A 37 -15.15 -15.22 -3.84
CA ALA A 37 -16.56 -15.02 -3.49
C ALA A 37 -16.93 -13.54 -3.32
N ARG A 38 -16.05 -12.74 -2.69
CA ARG A 38 -16.25 -11.29 -2.57
C ARG A 38 -16.23 -10.59 -3.92
N ALA A 39 -15.34 -11.00 -4.84
CA ALA A 39 -15.28 -10.44 -6.19
C ALA A 39 -16.55 -10.75 -6.99
N GLU A 40 -17.04 -11.98 -6.92
CA GLU A 40 -18.29 -12.39 -7.55
C GLU A 40 -19.48 -11.62 -7.00
N PHE A 41 -19.55 -11.45 -5.67
CA PHE A 41 -20.60 -10.69 -5.00
C PHE A 41 -20.59 -9.22 -5.46
N ARG A 42 -19.44 -8.56 -5.44
CA ARG A 42 -19.29 -7.19 -5.93
C ARG A 42 -19.73 -7.04 -7.38
N GLY A 43 -19.31 -7.96 -8.24
CA GLY A 43 -19.72 -7.98 -9.64
C GLY A 43 -21.22 -8.15 -9.82
N ALA A 44 -21.88 -8.94 -8.98
CA ALA A 44 -23.33 -9.13 -9.01
C ALA A 44 -24.07 -7.85 -8.58
N VAL A 45 -23.66 -7.24 -7.48
CA VAL A 45 -24.22 -5.97 -6.97
C VAL A 45 -24.03 -4.84 -7.98
N HIS A 46 -22.83 -4.72 -8.53
CA HIS A 46 -22.54 -3.70 -9.55
C HIS A 46 -23.46 -3.86 -10.77
N ARG A 47 -23.68 -5.06 -11.26
CA ARG A 47 -24.63 -5.32 -12.35
C ARG A 47 -26.05 -4.87 -12.00
N LEU A 48 -26.53 -5.13 -10.79
CA LEU A 48 -27.87 -4.70 -10.36
C LEU A 48 -28.00 -3.17 -10.37
N VAL A 49 -26.99 -2.45 -9.89
CA VAL A 49 -27.00 -0.99 -9.87
C VAL A 49 -26.91 -0.42 -11.29
N VAL A 50 -26.06 -0.96 -12.15
CA VAL A 50 -25.92 -0.51 -13.55
C VAL A 50 -27.20 -0.75 -14.35
N HIS A 51 -27.94 -1.82 -14.06
CA HIS A 51 -29.25 -2.07 -14.69
C HIS A 51 -30.42 -1.25 -14.10
N GLY A 52 -30.12 -0.25 -13.27
CA GLY A 52 -31.09 0.75 -12.79
C GLY A 52 -31.72 0.44 -11.43
N SER A 53 -31.24 -0.57 -10.70
CA SER A 53 -31.67 -0.79 -9.32
C SER A 53 -31.06 0.28 -8.40
N ARG A 54 -31.87 0.86 -7.51
CA ARG A 54 -31.35 1.82 -6.52
C ARG A 54 -30.55 1.07 -5.46
N SER A 55 -29.43 1.65 -5.04
CA SER A 55 -28.56 1.04 -4.01
C SER A 55 -29.31 0.71 -2.73
N GLY A 56 -30.24 1.58 -2.30
CA GLY A 56 -31.09 1.32 -1.13
C GLY A 56 -32.02 0.11 -1.26
N ASP A 57 -32.58 -0.13 -2.45
CA ASP A 57 -33.45 -1.27 -2.72
C ASP A 57 -32.65 -2.57 -2.76
N VAL A 58 -31.41 -2.51 -3.29
CA VAL A 58 -30.47 -3.65 -3.31
C VAL A 58 -30.01 -4.00 -1.88
N ALA A 59 -29.68 -3.01 -1.07
CA ALA A 59 -29.32 -3.20 0.32
C ALA A 59 -30.45 -3.86 1.11
N ALA A 60 -31.68 -3.34 0.99
CA ALA A 60 -32.85 -3.89 1.64
C ALA A 60 -33.14 -5.35 1.20
N ALA A 61 -33.00 -5.66 -0.08
CA ALA A 61 -33.21 -7.00 -0.62
C ALA A 61 -32.16 -8.01 -0.14
N LEU A 62 -30.95 -7.55 0.14
CA LEU A 62 -29.85 -8.38 0.67
C LEU A 62 -29.80 -8.42 2.19
N GLY A 63 -30.67 -7.66 2.88
CA GLY A 63 -30.68 -7.57 4.34
C GLY A 63 -29.47 -6.83 4.91
N LEU A 64 -28.86 -5.95 4.12
CA LEU A 64 -27.70 -5.15 4.47
C LEU A 64 -28.11 -3.70 4.75
N SER A 65 -27.37 -3.02 5.62
CA SER A 65 -27.43 -1.58 5.72
C SER A 65 -26.82 -0.93 4.48
N HIS A 66 -27.14 0.33 4.23
CA HIS A 66 -26.56 1.08 3.11
C HIS A 66 -25.04 1.21 3.24
N GLU A 67 -24.57 1.38 4.47
CA GLU A 67 -23.15 1.48 4.81
C GLU A 67 -22.40 0.14 4.60
N GLU A 68 -22.99 -0.99 5.02
CA GLU A 68 -22.43 -2.31 4.78
C GLU A 68 -22.39 -2.66 3.28
N LEU A 69 -23.41 -2.27 2.53
CA LEU A 69 -23.39 -2.46 1.08
C LEU A 69 -22.30 -1.62 0.43
N ASP A 70 -22.19 -0.36 0.80
CA ASP A 70 -21.16 0.54 0.30
C ASP A 70 -19.75 0.03 0.67
N GLU A 71 -19.54 -0.43 1.90
CA GLU A 71 -18.27 -1.03 2.33
C GLU A 71 -17.93 -2.31 1.57
N MET A 72 -18.93 -3.18 1.31
CA MET A 72 -18.72 -4.39 0.52
C MET A 72 -18.47 -4.11 -0.96
N VAL A 73 -19.12 -3.11 -1.53
CA VAL A 73 -18.91 -2.70 -2.94
C VAL A 73 -17.61 -1.96 -3.11
N GLN A 74 -17.24 -1.12 -2.14
CA GLN A 74 -15.99 -0.35 -2.16
C GLN A 74 -14.79 -1.15 -1.63
N GLY A 75 -15.02 -2.26 -0.89
CA GLY A 75 -14.00 -3.13 -0.27
C GLY A 75 -13.39 -2.52 1.00
N PRO A 76 -12.79 -3.34 1.88
CA PRO A 76 -12.03 -2.83 3.02
C PRO A 76 -10.79 -2.10 2.49
N GLY A 77 -10.83 -0.80 2.57
CA GLY A 77 -9.89 0.20 2.09
C GLY A 77 -8.55 -0.28 1.56
N GLY A 78 -8.37 -0.29 0.24
CA GLY A 78 -7.01 -0.16 -0.20
C GLY A 78 -6.49 -0.87 -1.41
N SER A 79 -7.24 -1.43 -2.36
CA SER A 79 -6.58 -1.86 -3.60
C SER A 79 -7.37 -1.66 -4.90
N ASP A 80 -8.67 -1.41 -4.82
CA ASP A 80 -9.49 -1.29 -6.04
C ASP A 80 -9.83 0.18 -6.40
N ARG A 81 -9.14 1.16 -5.78
CA ARG A 81 -9.31 2.59 -6.12
C ARG A 81 -8.67 3.00 -7.44
N GLU A 82 -7.77 2.17 -7.98
CA GLU A 82 -7.06 2.51 -9.21
C GLU A 82 -7.97 2.45 -10.44
N ASP A 83 -8.92 1.50 -10.49
CA ASP A 83 -9.84 1.37 -11.65
C ASP A 83 -11.06 2.31 -11.59
N GLN A 84 -11.47 2.80 -10.41
CA GLN A 84 -12.61 3.71 -10.28
C GLN A 84 -12.24 5.18 -10.41
N ALA A 85 -11.00 5.57 -10.18
CA ALA A 85 -10.53 6.95 -10.39
C ALA A 85 -10.59 7.38 -11.86
N ALA A 86 -10.53 6.44 -12.79
CA ALA A 86 -10.64 6.69 -14.22
C ALA A 86 -12.04 7.09 -14.68
N VAL A 87 -13.09 6.77 -13.91
CA VAL A 87 -14.49 6.99 -14.32
C VAL A 87 -15.11 8.26 -13.72
N LEU A 88 -14.58 8.80 -12.61
CA LEU A 88 -15.17 9.94 -11.89
C LEU A 88 -14.34 11.23 -11.92
N GLY A 89 -13.36 11.36 -12.81
CA GLY A 89 -12.63 12.61 -12.98
C GLY A 89 -11.83 13.06 -11.75
N ASN A 90 -11.50 12.16 -10.83
CA ASN A 90 -10.63 12.46 -9.71
C ASN A 90 -9.19 12.65 -10.23
N GLU A 91 -8.75 13.88 -10.17
CA GLU A 91 -7.41 14.28 -10.57
C GLU A 91 -6.38 13.60 -9.66
N LEU A 92 -5.50 12.76 -10.26
CA LEU A 92 -4.44 12.08 -9.52
C LEU A 92 -3.46 13.11 -8.98
N THR A 93 -3.07 12.95 -7.71
CA THR A 93 -2.16 13.88 -7.04
C THR A 93 -0.94 13.15 -6.44
N CYS A 94 0.19 13.84 -6.44
CA CYS A 94 1.39 13.34 -5.79
C CYS A 94 1.18 13.22 -4.28
N SER A 95 1.36 12.04 -3.71
CA SER A 95 1.19 11.77 -2.27
C SER A 95 2.21 12.52 -1.39
N PHE A 96 3.32 12.98 -1.97
CA PHE A 96 4.36 13.71 -1.24
C PHE A 96 4.18 15.21 -1.24
N CYS A 97 3.72 15.82 -2.33
CA CYS A 97 3.60 17.28 -2.44
C CYS A 97 2.20 17.78 -2.79
N GLY A 98 1.24 16.91 -3.11
CA GLY A 98 -0.15 17.28 -3.44
C GLY A 98 -0.34 17.90 -4.82
N ARG A 99 0.71 18.02 -5.64
CA ARG A 99 0.54 18.50 -7.03
C ARG A 99 -0.24 17.49 -7.84
N SER A 100 -1.16 18.00 -8.65
CA SER A 100 -1.95 17.17 -9.55
C SER A 100 -1.12 16.68 -10.74
N GLN A 101 -1.63 15.65 -11.41
CA GLN A 101 -1.02 15.12 -12.64
C GLN A 101 -0.89 16.17 -13.76
N ARG A 102 -1.67 17.26 -13.70
CA ARG A 102 -1.60 18.37 -14.67
C ARG A 102 -0.53 19.40 -14.32
N GLU A 103 -0.10 19.45 -13.05
CA GLU A 103 0.91 20.36 -12.55
C GLU A 103 2.33 19.78 -12.60
N VAL A 104 2.46 18.48 -12.90
CA VAL A 104 3.73 17.75 -12.94
C VAL A 104 3.93 17.14 -14.33
N ARG A 105 5.18 16.90 -14.71
CA ARG A 105 5.46 16.28 -16.01
C ARG A 105 5.08 14.81 -16.01
N LYS A 106 5.36 14.11 -14.90
CA LYS A 106 5.03 12.69 -14.72
C LYS A 106 4.66 12.39 -13.30
N LEU A 107 3.67 11.51 -13.16
CA LEU A 107 3.25 10.94 -11.90
C LEU A 107 3.45 9.43 -11.96
N ILE A 108 4.32 8.91 -11.11
CA ILE A 108 4.63 7.47 -11.04
C ILE A 108 3.70 6.84 -10.01
N ALA A 109 2.98 5.80 -10.42
CA ALA A 109 2.08 5.05 -9.56
C ALA A 109 2.82 3.97 -8.76
N GLY A 110 2.50 3.87 -7.47
CA GLY A 110 2.85 2.75 -6.62
C GLY A 110 1.59 2.20 -5.96
N PRO A 111 1.66 1.07 -5.24
CA PRO A 111 0.50 0.51 -4.53
C PRO A 111 -0.07 1.51 -3.50
N GLY A 112 -1.16 2.19 -3.87
CA GLY A 112 -1.86 3.17 -3.02
C GLY A 112 -1.17 4.52 -2.85
N CYS A 113 -0.19 4.87 -3.65
CA CYS A 113 0.46 6.19 -3.63
C CYS A 113 0.98 6.61 -5.00
N TYR A 114 1.22 7.92 -5.16
CA TYR A 114 1.78 8.51 -6.37
C TYR A 114 2.97 9.40 -6.00
N ILE A 115 4.00 9.45 -6.87
CA ILE A 115 5.14 10.34 -6.69
C ILE A 115 5.44 11.06 -8.01
N CYS A 116 5.67 12.38 -7.95
CA CYS A 116 6.06 13.15 -9.11
C CYS A 116 7.60 13.25 -9.22
N GLU A 117 8.09 13.62 -10.39
CA GLU A 117 9.52 13.74 -10.69
C GLU A 117 10.28 14.60 -9.68
N ALA A 118 9.74 15.75 -9.30
CA ALA A 118 10.36 16.65 -8.32
C ALA A 118 10.46 16.00 -6.92
N CYS A 119 9.49 15.15 -6.57
CA CYS A 119 9.52 14.44 -5.29
C CYS A 119 10.44 13.22 -5.32
N VAL A 120 10.67 12.59 -6.47
CA VAL A 120 11.68 11.52 -6.61
C VAL A 120 13.06 12.10 -6.30
N GLU A 121 13.44 13.21 -6.94
CA GLU A 121 14.71 13.90 -6.69
C GLU A 121 14.86 14.34 -5.22
N LEU A 122 13.81 14.95 -4.66
CA LEU A 122 13.78 15.39 -3.27
C LEU A 122 13.95 14.23 -2.28
N THR A 123 13.24 13.13 -2.50
CA THR A 123 13.28 11.96 -1.61
C THR A 123 14.61 11.20 -1.71
N GLU A 124 15.30 11.24 -2.84
CA GLU A 124 16.63 10.65 -3.02
C GLU A 124 17.64 11.28 -2.05
N GLY A 125 17.70 12.60 -2.01
CA GLY A 125 18.57 13.31 -1.07
C GLY A 125 18.25 12.99 0.39
N VAL A 126 16.97 12.97 0.76
CA VAL A 126 16.54 12.67 2.13
C VAL A 126 16.79 11.20 2.52
N ALA A 127 16.47 10.24 1.65
CA ALA A 127 16.67 8.81 1.92
C ALA A 127 18.15 8.43 2.06
N SER A 128 19.03 9.17 1.39
CA SER A 128 20.49 9.01 1.46
C SER A 128 21.14 9.69 2.69
N GLY A 129 20.34 10.16 3.64
CA GLY A 129 20.84 10.79 4.88
C GLY A 129 21.00 12.31 4.80
N GLY A 130 20.45 12.94 3.76
CA GLY A 130 20.40 14.40 3.64
C GLY A 130 19.42 15.05 4.62
N ASN A 131 19.41 16.39 4.60
CA ASN A 131 18.51 17.17 5.44
C ASN A 131 17.03 16.95 5.07
N PRO A 132 16.10 17.07 6.03
CA PRO A 132 14.68 17.08 5.76
C PRO A 132 14.33 18.14 4.71
N ALA A 133 13.51 17.76 3.74
CA ALA A 133 13.06 18.64 2.69
C ALA A 133 11.59 19.03 2.88
N ARG A 134 11.18 20.20 2.43
CA ARG A 134 9.81 20.69 2.56
C ARG A 134 9.04 20.56 1.26
N THR A 135 7.84 20.05 1.36
CA THR A 135 6.84 20.03 0.29
C THR A 135 5.64 20.92 0.65
N ARG A 136 4.67 21.07 -0.25
CA ARG A 136 3.41 21.78 0.04
C ARG A 136 2.60 21.08 1.14
N LEU A 137 2.68 19.75 1.23
CA LEU A 137 1.97 18.92 2.22
C LEU A 137 2.75 18.70 3.52
N GLY A 138 3.90 19.35 3.67
CA GLY A 138 4.71 19.24 4.88
C GLY A 138 6.13 18.71 4.63
N PRO A 139 6.88 18.46 5.71
CA PRO A 139 8.27 18.01 5.60
C PRO A 139 8.34 16.55 5.15
N VAL A 140 9.35 16.22 4.36
CA VAL A 140 9.81 14.86 4.10
C VAL A 140 11.08 14.64 4.91
N HIS A 141 11.17 13.57 5.65
CA HIS A 141 12.29 13.25 6.53
C HIS A 141 12.77 11.81 6.32
N ALA A 142 14.01 11.54 6.67
CA ALA A 142 14.52 10.18 6.73
C ALA A 142 13.87 9.42 7.89
N VAL A 143 13.38 8.22 7.61
CA VAL A 143 12.80 7.35 8.63
C VAL A 143 13.94 6.70 9.41
N PRO A 144 13.97 6.82 10.75
CA PRO A 144 15.01 6.22 11.57
C PRO A 144 15.08 4.69 11.40
N GLU A 145 16.27 4.12 11.52
CA GLU A 145 16.49 2.70 11.30
C GLU A 145 15.73 1.80 12.29
N HIS A 146 15.51 2.29 13.50
CA HIS A 146 14.78 1.61 14.57
C HIS A 146 13.24 1.76 14.45
N ASP A 147 12.72 2.45 13.43
CA ASP A 147 11.27 2.54 13.21
C ASP A 147 10.75 1.25 12.56
N GLU A 148 10.23 0.36 13.40
CA GLU A 148 9.66 -0.92 12.97
C GLU A 148 8.39 -0.78 12.11
N ARG A 149 7.73 0.38 12.16
CA ARG A 149 6.50 0.65 11.40
C ARG A 149 6.78 1.19 10.02
N GLY A 150 7.96 1.76 9.80
CA GLY A 150 8.36 2.34 8.52
C GLY A 150 8.37 1.28 7.41
N ARG A 151 7.60 1.52 6.34
CA ARG A 151 7.54 0.67 5.15
C ARG A 151 7.52 1.51 3.88
N CYS A 152 8.21 1.03 2.86
CA CYS A 152 8.14 1.62 1.53
C CYS A 152 6.75 1.40 0.93
N SER A 153 6.09 2.47 0.48
CA SER A 153 4.77 2.40 -0.17
C SER A 153 4.82 1.80 -1.56
N PHE A 154 6.00 1.69 -2.17
CA PHE A 154 6.19 1.14 -3.52
C PHE A 154 6.49 -0.36 -3.52
N CYS A 155 7.39 -0.84 -2.67
CA CYS A 155 7.79 -2.25 -2.64
C CYS A 155 7.35 -3.00 -1.36
N GLY A 156 6.77 -2.31 -0.37
CA GLY A 156 6.32 -2.90 0.88
C GLY A 156 7.44 -3.30 1.86
N LYS A 157 8.72 -3.15 1.50
CA LYS A 157 9.85 -3.50 2.36
C LYS A 157 9.86 -2.64 3.63
N ARG A 158 10.18 -3.27 4.78
CA ARG A 158 10.33 -2.56 6.05
C ARG A 158 11.60 -1.72 6.06
N ARG A 159 11.62 -0.68 6.93
CA ARG A 159 12.78 0.19 7.10
C ARG A 159 14.10 -0.57 7.40
N CYS A 160 14.03 -1.61 8.20
CA CYS A 160 15.19 -2.46 8.55
C CYS A 160 15.74 -3.30 7.38
N LEU A 161 15.03 -3.40 6.25
CA LEU A 161 15.44 -4.17 5.07
C LEU A 161 15.96 -3.30 3.93
N VAL A 162 16.04 -1.98 4.13
CA VAL A 162 16.50 -1.02 3.12
C VAL A 162 17.53 -0.08 3.74
N THR A 163 18.47 0.43 2.95
CA THR A 163 19.53 1.31 3.43
C THR A 163 19.00 2.69 3.83
N GLY A 164 17.94 3.16 3.18
CA GLY A 164 17.30 4.43 3.50
C GLY A 164 15.82 4.41 3.13
N LEU A 165 15.05 5.22 3.84
CA LEU A 165 13.62 5.41 3.61
C LEU A 165 13.27 6.87 3.88
N ALA A 166 12.72 7.55 2.90
CA ALA A 166 12.18 8.90 3.04
C ALA A 166 10.66 8.84 3.16
N ALA A 167 10.10 9.53 4.13
CA ALA A 167 8.66 9.56 4.38
C ALA A 167 8.16 10.97 4.69
N ARG A 168 6.90 11.20 4.39
CA ARG A 168 6.13 12.34 4.89
C ARG A 168 5.41 11.93 6.18
N PRO A 169 5.25 12.83 7.17
CA PRO A 169 4.44 12.56 8.36
C PRO A 169 3.01 12.10 8.00
N PRO A 170 2.37 11.30 8.84
CA PRO A 170 1.01 10.87 8.63
C PRO A 170 0.06 12.05 8.69
N GLU A 171 -0.91 12.07 7.79
CA GLU A 171 -2.10 12.90 7.95
C GLU A 171 -3.26 12.04 8.45
N PRO A 172 -4.17 12.61 9.24
CA PRO A 172 -5.37 11.91 9.68
C PRO A 172 -6.16 11.39 8.46
N GLY A 173 -6.31 10.06 8.37
CA GLY A 173 -7.05 9.41 7.27
C GLY A 173 -6.27 9.17 5.97
N ALA A 174 -5.02 9.60 5.86
CA ALA A 174 -4.13 9.28 4.74
C ALA A 174 -2.97 8.40 5.21
N GLY A 175 -2.59 7.42 4.38
CA GLY A 175 -1.41 6.61 4.65
C GLY A 175 -0.12 7.44 4.69
N HIS A 176 0.94 6.87 5.26
CA HIS A 176 2.28 7.45 5.23
C HIS A 176 2.93 7.20 3.86
N PRO A 177 3.00 8.17 2.95
CA PRO A 177 3.77 7.94 1.75
C PRO A 177 5.26 7.87 2.09
N ALA A 178 5.88 6.76 1.74
CA ALA A 178 7.30 6.53 1.97
C ALA A 178 7.93 5.81 0.76
N ILE A 179 9.18 6.16 0.44
CA ILE A 179 9.94 5.55 -0.64
C ILE A 179 11.35 5.20 -0.19
N CYS A 180 11.83 4.01 -0.55
CA CYS A 180 13.15 3.54 -0.16
C CYS A 180 14.20 3.82 -1.26
N THR A 181 15.47 3.77 -0.84
CA THR A 181 16.64 3.92 -1.71
C THR A 181 16.71 2.92 -2.87
N GLU A 182 16.01 1.81 -2.80
CA GLU A 182 15.95 0.83 -3.90
C GLU A 182 14.88 1.16 -4.94
N CYS A 183 13.76 1.78 -4.53
CA CYS A 183 12.69 2.18 -5.45
C CYS A 183 12.98 3.49 -6.17
N ILE A 184 13.78 4.38 -5.59
CA ILE A 184 14.13 5.66 -6.20
C ILE A 184 14.83 5.50 -7.55
N PRO A 185 15.87 4.65 -7.71
CA PRO A 185 16.49 4.42 -9.01
C PRO A 185 15.50 3.90 -10.07
N LEU A 186 14.59 3.02 -9.71
CA LEU A 186 13.54 2.53 -10.61
C LEU A 186 12.62 3.66 -11.08
N CYS A 187 12.27 4.58 -10.17
CA CYS A 187 11.51 5.77 -10.54
C CYS A 187 12.32 6.66 -11.51
N ASN A 188 13.63 6.83 -11.29
CA ASN A 188 14.50 7.60 -12.17
C ASN A 188 14.62 6.95 -13.56
N GLU A 189 14.70 5.62 -13.67
CA GLU A 189 14.67 4.89 -14.94
C GLU A 189 13.37 5.17 -15.72
N ILE A 190 12.21 5.05 -15.05
CA ILE A 190 10.90 5.36 -15.65
C ILE A 190 10.82 6.82 -16.13
N LEU A 191 11.44 7.76 -15.40
CA LEU A 191 11.49 9.17 -15.80
C LEU A 191 12.42 9.39 -17.00
N ALA A 192 13.51 8.63 -17.11
CA ALA A 192 14.49 8.75 -18.17
C ALA A 192 14.01 8.17 -19.52
N GLU A 193 13.23 7.10 -19.51
CA GLU A 193 12.72 6.44 -20.71
C GLU A 193 11.86 7.35 -21.61
N GLU A 194 11.25 8.40 -21.07
CA GLU A 194 10.43 9.34 -21.84
C GLU A 194 11.22 10.56 -22.38
N LEU A 195 12.50 10.66 -22.07
CA LEU A 195 13.36 11.74 -22.55
C LEU A 195 14.24 11.32 -23.75
N ALA A 196 14.10 10.07 -24.18
CA ALA A 196 14.78 9.52 -25.34
C ALA A 196 13.83 9.44 -26.55
#